data_94cd3f869f25dacae59345d6a5825fcc
#
_entry.id   94cd3f869f25dacae59345d6a5825fcc
#
_cell.length_a   1.000
_cell.length_b   1.000
_cell.length_c   1.000
_cell.angle_alpha   90.00
_cell.angle_beta   90.00
_cell.angle_gamma   90.00
#
_symmetry.space_group_name_H-M   'P 1'
#
loop_
_entity.id
_entity.type
_entity.pdbx_description
1 polymer ?
#
loop_
_entity_poly.entity_id
_entity_poly.type
_entity_poly.pdbx_seq_one_letter_code
_entity_poly.pdbx_strand_id
1 'polypeptide(L)'
;MNNKIKTILMAAIMSSVVLTQGVCVSAAQFDDGASAFSDGTGSVSALASTLAKQTEEQTQEFVAKEEEAAQIREERRVEKAEKASEKAEQEKTAVLESIQQTVEDTKKKIAEEAEAKRLAKRQEVVNFALQFEGNPYVYGGTSLTNGADCSGFVMSVFANFGYSLPRVAAAQCEASTKKDISQLEPGDLVFYGSGYIDHVALYIGDGKIIHASNAATGIKISDYDY
;
A
#
# COMPACT_ATOMS: atom_id res chain seq x y z
N MET A 1 15.83 -11.27 22.73
CA MET A 1 14.87 -12.10 23.47
C MET A 1 14.38 -11.34 24.70
N ASN A 2 13.10 -11.04 24.72
CA ASN A 2 12.49 -10.11 25.67
C ASN A 2 12.35 -10.75 27.06
N ASN A 3 12.81 -10.09 28.11
CA ASN A 3 12.77 -10.54 29.52
C ASN A 3 11.37 -10.96 30.01
N LYS A 4 10.30 -10.57 29.33
CA LYS A 4 8.93 -10.98 29.64
C LYS A 4 8.62 -12.45 29.33
N ILE A 5 9.30 -13.04 28.34
CA ILE A 5 9.10 -14.45 27.96
C ILE A 5 9.77 -15.38 29.00
N LYS A 6 10.91 -14.98 29.55
CA LYS A 6 11.59 -15.74 30.62
C LYS A 6 10.78 -15.82 31.91
N THR A 7 10.02 -14.79 32.23
CA THR A 7 9.22 -14.76 33.48
C THR A 7 7.97 -15.65 33.40
N ILE A 8 7.38 -15.81 32.22
CA ILE A 8 6.21 -16.67 32.01
C ILE A 8 6.61 -18.16 32.00
N LEU A 9 7.79 -18.48 31.48
CA LEU A 9 8.30 -19.87 31.48
C LEU A 9 8.62 -20.39 32.89
N MET A 10 9.09 -19.53 33.82
CA MET A 10 9.35 -19.91 35.22
C MET A 10 8.08 -20.13 36.05
N ALA A 11 6.98 -19.44 35.71
CA ALA A 11 5.72 -19.60 36.45
C ALA A 11 4.97 -20.92 36.13
N ALA A 12 5.18 -21.49 34.94
CA ALA A 12 4.53 -22.74 34.53
C ALA A 12 5.18 -23.99 35.12
N ILE A 13 6.47 -23.93 35.47
CA ILE A 13 7.23 -25.07 36.00
C ILE A 13 6.92 -25.28 37.51
N MET A 14 6.54 -24.22 38.23
CA MET A 14 6.26 -24.32 39.68
C MET A 14 4.87 -24.88 40.00
N SER A 15 3.97 -25.04 39.03
CA SER A 15 2.59 -25.52 39.28
C SER A 15 2.41 -27.04 39.19
N SER A 16 3.43 -27.78 38.71
CA SER A 16 3.32 -29.24 38.47
C SER A 16 3.94 -30.11 39.56
N VAL A 17 4.60 -29.51 40.56
CA VAL A 17 5.36 -30.27 41.60
C VAL A 17 4.55 -30.55 42.88
N VAL A 18 3.29 -30.08 42.98
CA VAL A 18 2.54 -30.17 44.26
C VAL A 18 1.58 -31.37 44.33
N LEU A 19 1.54 -32.29 43.35
CA LEU A 19 0.52 -33.37 43.36
C LEU A 19 1.06 -34.80 43.45
N THR A 20 2.22 -35.05 44.09
CA THR A 20 2.67 -36.42 44.40
C THR A 20 3.22 -36.56 45.83
N GLN A 21 2.52 -36.01 46.80
CA GLN A 21 2.72 -36.39 48.17
C GLN A 21 1.41 -36.91 48.75
N GLY A 22 1.20 -38.20 48.67
CA GLY A 22 0.00 -38.81 49.21
C GLY A 22 -0.04 -40.33 49.08
N VAL A 23 1.06 -41.01 49.36
CA VAL A 23 0.96 -42.44 49.72
C VAL A 23 1.21 -42.58 51.21
N CYS A 24 0.14 -42.41 51.99
CA CYS A 24 0.12 -42.85 53.36
C CYS A 24 0.07 -44.40 53.38
N VAL A 25 1.18 -45.00 53.66
CA VAL A 25 1.17 -46.41 54.07
C VAL A 25 0.72 -46.47 55.57
N SER A 26 -0.55 -46.82 55.74
CA SER A 26 -1.10 -47.11 57.09
C SER A 26 -0.45 -48.37 57.57
N ALA A 27 0.38 -48.26 58.63
CA ALA A 27 0.89 -49.39 59.36
C ALA A 27 -0.26 -49.97 60.25
N ALA A 28 -0.75 -51.11 59.81
CA ALA A 28 -1.66 -51.89 60.71
C ALA A 28 -0.92 -52.34 61.95
N GLN A 29 -1.41 -51.91 63.10
CA GLN A 29 -1.02 -52.45 64.39
C GLN A 29 -1.53 -53.89 64.50
N PHE A 30 -0.58 -54.83 64.59
CA PHE A 30 -0.86 -56.13 65.09
C PHE A 30 -0.25 -56.24 66.54
N ASP A 31 -1.15 -56.40 67.45
CA ASP A 31 -0.82 -56.59 68.86
C ASP A 31 -0.74 -58.09 69.17
N ASP A 32 0.19 -58.41 70.08
CA ASP A 32 0.36 -59.58 70.92
C ASP A 32 0.65 -60.97 70.35
N GLY A 33 1.78 -61.45 70.74
CA GLY A 33 1.95 -62.86 71.09
C GLY A 33 3.33 -63.49 70.89
N ALA A 34 4.09 -63.59 71.94
CA ALA A 34 5.05 -64.64 72.24
C ALA A 34 6.50 -64.50 71.73
N SER A 35 7.34 -64.13 72.62
CA SER A 35 8.63 -64.70 72.98
C SER A 35 9.51 -65.45 71.99
N ALA A 36 10.78 -65.03 71.97
CA ALA A 36 12.01 -65.76 71.67
C ALA A 36 12.32 -66.09 70.23
N PHE A 37 13.05 -65.14 69.59
CA PHE A 37 14.24 -65.48 68.76
C PHE A 37 15.15 -64.22 68.72
N SER A 38 16.13 -64.20 69.62
CA SER A 38 17.29 -63.34 69.50
C SER A 38 18.26 -64.00 68.48
N ASP A 39 18.63 -63.26 67.50
CA ASP A 39 19.75 -63.31 66.58
C ASP A 39 19.31 -63.39 65.14
N GLY A 40 19.06 -62.25 64.55
CA GLY A 40 18.81 -62.16 63.11
C GLY A 40 18.27 -60.80 62.60
N THR A 41 17.82 -59.93 63.51
CA THR A 41 17.10 -58.69 63.15
C THR A 41 17.99 -57.59 62.51
N GLY A 42 19.32 -57.66 62.71
CA GLY A 42 20.23 -56.68 62.17
C GLY A 42 20.42 -56.78 60.60
N SER A 43 20.34 -58.02 60.14
CA SER A 43 20.57 -58.25 58.67
C SER A 43 19.38 -57.89 57.83
N VAL A 44 18.16 -58.10 58.26
CA VAL A 44 16.93 -57.79 57.48
C VAL A 44 16.66 -56.29 57.43
N SER A 45 16.89 -55.58 58.55
CA SER A 45 16.76 -54.13 58.62
C SER A 45 17.79 -53.41 57.71
N ALA A 46 19.02 -53.88 57.70
CA ALA A 46 20.05 -53.32 56.80
C ALA A 46 19.74 -53.56 55.31
N LEU A 47 19.24 -54.73 54.93
CA LEU A 47 18.81 -55.06 53.60
C LEU A 47 17.58 -54.22 53.15
N ALA A 48 16.61 -54.05 54.05
CA ALA A 48 15.45 -53.21 53.79
C ALA A 48 15.82 -51.73 53.55
N SER A 49 16.74 -51.19 54.37
CA SER A 49 17.24 -49.83 54.22
C SER A 49 18.07 -49.63 52.92
N THR A 50 18.84 -50.64 52.49
CA THR A 50 19.61 -50.60 51.27
C THR A 50 18.68 -50.71 50.08
N LEU A 51 17.66 -51.54 50.08
CA LEU A 51 16.65 -51.64 49.01
C LEU A 51 15.82 -50.37 48.89
N ALA A 52 15.45 -49.76 50.00
CA ALA A 52 14.74 -48.47 49.99
C ALA A 52 15.59 -47.35 49.32
N LYS A 53 16.87 -47.25 49.66
CA LYS A 53 17.77 -46.30 49.04
C LYS A 53 17.94 -46.54 47.55
N GLN A 54 18.11 -47.79 47.10
CA GLN A 54 18.20 -48.14 45.68
C GLN A 54 16.91 -47.79 44.90
N THR A 55 15.75 -48.03 45.52
CA THR A 55 14.47 -47.62 44.90
C THR A 55 14.30 -46.11 44.83
N GLU A 56 14.73 -45.36 45.85
CA GLU A 56 14.74 -43.90 45.78
C GLU A 56 15.69 -43.37 44.71
N GLU A 57 16.91 -43.87 44.62
CA GLU A 57 17.87 -43.48 43.58
C GLU A 57 17.35 -43.79 42.16
N GLN A 58 16.78 -44.98 41.94
CA GLN A 58 16.17 -45.32 40.63
C GLN A 58 14.96 -44.44 40.29
N THR A 59 14.16 -44.09 41.30
CA THR A 59 13.00 -43.21 41.09
C THR A 59 13.46 -41.80 40.76
N GLN A 60 14.48 -41.28 41.44
CA GLN A 60 15.07 -39.97 41.15
C GLN A 60 15.70 -39.91 39.75
N GLU A 61 16.42 -40.95 39.35
CA GLU A 61 17.00 -41.04 38.00
C GLU A 61 15.91 -41.10 36.91
N PHE A 62 14.82 -41.82 37.15
CA PHE A 62 13.68 -41.88 36.24
C PHE A 62 12.98 -40.54 36.12
N VAL A 63 12.73 -39.84 37.23
CA VAL A 63 12.13 -38.50 37.21
C VAL A 63 13.01 -37.52 36.50
N ALA A 64 14.32 -37.53 36.76
CA ALA A 64 15.26 -36.64 36.08
C ALA A 64 15.29 -36.85 34.53
N LYS A 65 15.23 -38.11 34.07
CA LYS A 65 15.15 -38.43 32.65
C LYS A 65 13.84 -37.99 32.02
N GLU A 66 12.72 -38.10 32.71
CA GLU A 66 11.42 -37.62 32.22
C GLU A 66 11.36 -36.08 32.15
N GLU A 67 11.97 -35.39 33.12
CA GLU A 67 12.08 -33.92 33.10
C GLU A 67 12.95 -33.45 31.93
N GLU A 68 14.10 -34.07 31.70
CA GLU A 68 14.96 -33.78 30.56
C GLU A 68 14.24 -34.03 29.22
N ALA A 69 13.54 -35.16 29.08
CA ALA A 69 12.75 -35.49 27.91
C ALA A 69 11.57 -34.49 27.68
N ALA A 70 10.98 -34.01 28.77
CA ALA A 70 9.94 -32.97 28.70
C ALA A 70 10.49 -31.62 28.24
N GLN A 71 11.68 -31.23 28.72
CA GLN A 71 12.36 -30.00 28.29
C GLN A 71 12.71 -30.06 26.81
N ILE A 72 13.28 -31.16 26.32
CA ILE A 72 13.61 -31.36 24.89
C ILE A 72 12.34 -31.31 24.01
N ARG A 73 11.23 -31.87 24.50
CA ARG A 73 9.95 -31.79 23.77
C ARG A 73 9.42 -30.36 23.68
N GLU A 74 9.51 -29.58 24.74
CA GLU A 74 9.07 -28.19 24.77
C GLU A 74 9.99 -27.28 23.90
N GLU A 75 11.31 -27.45 23.97
CA GLU A 75 12.25 -26.73 23.11
C GLU A 75 11.96 -26.95 21.62
N ARG A 76 11.74 -28.22 21.21
CA ARG A 76 11.35 -28.54 19.83
C ARG A 76 10.00 -27.94 19.43
N ARG A 77 9.07 -27.84 20.37
CA ARG A 77 7.77 -27.23 20.13
C ARG A 77 7.89 -25.73 19.92
N VAL A 78 8.69 -25.06 20.75
CA VAL A 78 8.98 -23.63 20.64
C VAL A 78 9.70 -23.33 19.31
N GLU A 79 10.76 -24.07 19.00
CA GLU A 79 11.50 -23.91 17.75
C GLU A 79 10.61 -24.09 16.51
N LYS A 80 9.73 -25.08 16.53
CA LYS A 80 8.76 -25.29 15.43
C LYS A 80 7.76 -24.17 15.31
N ALA A 81 7.30 -23.61 16.43
CA ALA A 81 6.37 -22.48 16.46
C ALA A 81 7.05 -21.18 15.96
N GLU A 82 8.29 -20.94 16.34
CA GLU A 82 9.09 -19.80 15.87
C GLU A 82 9.30 -19.86 14.36
N LYS A 83 9.74 -21.01 13.83
CA LYS A 83 9.91 -21.21 12.37
C LYS A 83 8.60 -21.05 11.60
N ALA A 84 7.48 -21.50 12.14
CA ALA A 84 6.17 -21.31 11.53
C ALA A 84 5.74 -19.84 11.52
N SER A 85 6.04 -19.10 12.61
CA SER A 85 5.78 -17.67 12.72
C SER A 85 6.64 -16.86 11.73
N GLU A 86 7.94 -17.16 11.65
CA GLU A 86 8.84 -16.50 10.70
C GLU A 86 8.39 -16.73 9.24
N LYS A 87 8.00 -17.95 8.91
CA LYS A 87 7.50 -18.27 7.57
C LYS A 87 6.21 -17.52 7.25
N ALA A 88 5.28 -17.46 8.20
CA ALA A 88 4.03 -16.71 8.03
C ALA A 88 4.26 -15.21 7.84
N GLU A 89 5.23 -14.63 8.55
CA GLU A 89 5.58 -13.22 8.38
C GLU A 89 6.27 -12.94 7.03
N GLN A 90 7.13 -13.85 6.56
CA GLN A 90 7.72 -13.76 5.22
C GLN A 90 6.67 -13.85 4.11
N GLU A 91 5.72 -14.79 4.22
CA GLU A 91 4.61 -14.90 3.26
C GLU A 91 3.75 -13.62 3.24
N LYS A 92 3.47 -13.06 4.41
CA LYS A 92 2.73 -11.81 4.57
C LYS A 92 3.43 -10.62 3.91
N THR A 93 4.75 -10.51 4.12
CA THR A 93 5.57 -9.46 3.52
C THR A 93 5.58 -9.57 2.00
N ALA A 94 5.77 -10.77 1.47
CA ALA A 94 5.75 -11.01 0.02
C ALA A 94 4.38 -10.67 -0.62
N VAL A 95 3.28 -11.00 0.05
CA VAL A 95 1.93 -10.62 -0.41
C VAL A 95 1.73 -9.10 -0.40
N LEU A 96 2.19 -8.42 0.66
CA LEU A 96 2.11 -6.95 0.74
C LEU A 96 2.91 -6.26 -0.37
N GLU A 97 4.12 -6.72 -0.63
CA GLU A 97 4.95 -6.21 -1.74
C GLU A 97 4.28 -6.42 -3.10
N SER A 98 3.69 -7.59 -3.33
CA SER A 98 2.95 -7.88 -4.56
C SER A 98 1.72 -6.98 -4.74
N ILE A 99 0.98 -6.72 -3.65
CA ILE A 99 -0.16 -5.80 -3.67
C ILE A 99 0.30 -4.36 -3.96
N GLN A 100 1.38 -3.90 -3.31
CA GLN A 100 1.93 -2.56 -3.55
C GLN A 100 2.34 -2.39 -5.02
N GLN A 101 3.03 -3.36 -5.60
CA GLN A 101 3.42 -3.32 -7.01
C GLN A 101 2.18 -3.25 -7.92
N THR A 102 1.17 -4.06 -7.66
CA THR A 102 -0.08 -4.05 -8.45
C THR A 102 -0.81 -2.70 -8.36
N VAL A 103 -0.81 -2.07 -7.19
CA VAL A 103 -1.40 -0.74 -6.98
C VAL A 103 -0.65 0.33 -7.79
N GLU A 104 0.68 0.32 -7.76
CA GLU A 104 1.49 1.29 -8.52
C GLU A 104 1.33 1.10 -10.04
N ASP A 105 1.33 -0.13 -10.54
CA ASP A 105 1.09 -0.43 -11.95
C ASP A 105 -0.30 0.01 -12.41
N THR A 106 -1.30 -0.19 -11.55
CA THR A 106 -2.68 0.25 -11.81
C THR A 106 -2.79 1.77 -11.85
N LYS A 107 -2.17 2.48 -10.90
CA LYS A 107 -2.13 3.95 -10.88
C LYS A 107 -1.47 4.51 -12.15
N LYS A 108 -0.34 3.93 -12.54
CA LYS A 108 0.37 4.32 -13.77
C LYS A 108 -0.53 4.16 -15.00
N LYS A 109 -1.20 3.03 -15.13
CA LYS A 109 -2.12 2.75 -16.24
C LYS A 109 -3.30 3.74 -16.27
N ILE A 110 -3.90 4.04 -15.12
CA ILE A 110 -4.97 5.03 -15.02
C ILE A 110 -4.48 6.43 -15.44
N ALA A 111 -3.28 6.82 -15.01
CA ALA A 111 -2.69 8.10 -15.39
C ALA A 111 -2.41 8.19 -16.91
N GLU A 112 -1.88 7.14 -17.51
CA GLU A 112 -1.63 7.04 -18.95
C GLU A 112 -2.94 7.10 -19.76
N GLU A 113 -3.98 6.39 -19.34
CA GLU A 113 -5.30 6.43 -19.98
C GLU A 113 -5.96 7.81 -19.85
N ALA A 114 -5.85 8.45 -18.68
CA ALA A 114 -6.37 9.80 -18.46
C ALA A 114 -5.67 10.83 -19.34
N GLU A 115 -4.34 10.72 -19.47
CA GLU A 115 -3.55 11.61 -20.33
C GLU A 115 -3.85 11.39 -21.81
N ALA A 116 -3.95 10.15 -22.27
CA ALA A 116 -4.35 9.84 -23.64
C ALA A 116 -5.74 10.42 -23.97
N LYS A 117 -6.68 10.30 -23.05
CA LYS A 117 -8.03 10.87 -23.21
C LYS A 117 -8.01 12.41 -23.23
N ARG A 118 -7.16 13.03 -22.41
CA ARG A 118 -6.95 14.47 -22.38
C ARG A 118 -6.44 14.97 -23.76
N LEU A 119 -5.39 14.32 -24.27
CA LEU A 119 -4.79 14.66 -25.56
C LEU A 119 -5.75 14.44 -26.73
N ALA A 120 -6.50 13.34 -26.72
CA ALA A 120 -7.53 13.08 -27.74
C ALA A 120 -8.59 14.19 -27.78
N LYS A 121 -9.09 14.61 -26.60
CA LYS A 121 -10.06 15.70 -26.51
C LYS A 121 -9.51 17.05 -27.00
N ARG A 122 -8.26 17.35 -26.74
CA ARG A 122 -7.57 18.54 -27.24
C ARG A 122 -7.48 18.52 -28.78
N GLN A 123 -7.14 17.34 -29.33
CA GLN A 123 -7.08 17.16 -30.79
C GLN A 123 -8.45 17.30 -31.45
N GLU A 124 -9.53 16.86 -30.80
CA GLU A 124 -10.91 17.09 -31.29
C GLU A 124 -11.22 18.56 -31.38
N VAL A 125 -10.85 19.42 -30.43
CA VAL A 125 -11.00 20.86 -30.47
C VAL A 125 -10.26 21.46 -31.65
N VAL A 126 -9.00 21.06 -31.87
CA VAL A 126 -8.18 21.51 -33.02
C VAL A 126 -8.83 21.09 -34.32
N ASN A 127 -9.20 19.84 -34.49
CA ASN A 127 -9.81 19.31 -35.70
C ASN A 127 -11.14 20.02 -36.03
N PHE A 128 -11.90 20.37 -35.00
CA PHE A 128 -13.13 21.16 -35.18
C PHE A 128 -12.82 22.59 -35.63
N ALA A 129 -11.85 23.26 -35.03
CA ALA A 129 -11.46 24.62 -35.38
C ALA A 129 -10.96 24.72 -36.84
N LEU A 130 -10.19 23.73 -37.31
CA LEU A 130 -9.65 23.66 -38.66
C LEU A 130 -10.73 23.64 -39.76
N GLN A 131 -11.95 23.18 -39.46
CA GLN A 131 -13.05 23.16 -40.43
C GLN A 131 -13.51 24.55 -40.86
N PHE A 132 -13.14 25.59 -40.13
CA PHE A 132 -13.56 26.98 -40.37
C PHE A 132 -12.48 27.83 -41.03
N GLU A 133 -11.35 27.24 -41.42
CA GLU A 133 -10.33 27.96 -42.19
C GLU A 133 -10.93 28.54 -43.49
N GLY A 134 -10.58 29.77 -43.79
CA GLY A 134 -11.10 30.52 -44.96
C GLY A 134 -12.43 31.26 -44.69
N ASN A 135 -13.11 31.04 -43.59
CA ASN A 135 -14.32 31.77 -43.26
C ASN A 135 -14.03 33.22 -42.88
N PRO A 136 -15.01 34.15 -43.06
CA PRO A 136 -14.76 35.58 -42.93
C PRO A 136 -14.46 36.02 -41.49
N TYR A 137 -13.65 37.08 -41.38
CA TYR A 137 -13.52 37.86 -40.15
C TYR A 137 -14.60 38.93 -40.05
N VAL A 138 -15.28 39.03 -38.94
CA VAL A 138 -16.21 40.12 -38.63
C VAL A 138 -15.93 40.64 -37.23
N TYR A 139 -15.57 41.90 -37.08
CA TYR A 139 -15.35 42.54 -35.78
C TYR A 139 -16.60 42.44 -34.92
N GLY A 140 -16.47 41.96 -33.66
CA GLY A 140 -17.58 41.69 -32.79
C GLY A 140 -18.39 40.42 -33.11
N GLY A 141 -18.06 39.73 -34.19
CA GLY A 141 -18.70 38.49 -34.63
C GLY A 141 -18.35 37.29 -33.79
N THR A 142 -19.25 36.29 -33.76
CA THR A 142 -19.09 35.02 -33.05
C THR A 142 -19.51 33.82 -33.90
N SER A 143 -19.93 34.05 -35.16
CA SER A 143 -20.36 33.00 -36.06
C SER A 143 -19.15 32.33 -36.71
N LEU A 144 -18.98 31.03 -36.52
CA LEU A 144 -17.89 30.27 -37.10
C LEU A 144 -17.95 30.24 -38.65
N THR A 145 -19.14 30.42 -39.24
CA THR A 145 -19.36 30.37 -40.70
C THR A 145 -19.60 31.74 -41.34
N ASN A 146 -20.32 32.64 -40.62
CA ASN A 146 -20.72 33.94 -41.18
C ASN A 146 -19.83 35.09 -40.74
N GLY A 147 -18.85 34.82 -39.88
CA GLY A 147 -17.85 35.77 -39.43
C GLY A 147 -17.69 35.86 -37.94
N ALA A 148 -16.45 35.77 -37.50
CA ALA A 148 -16.04 35.92 -36.10
C ALA A 148 -14.81 36.80 -36.01
N ASP A 149 -14.62 37.52 -34.91
CA ASP A 149 -13.30 38.07 -34.55
C ASP A 149 -12.46 37.04 -33.81
N CYS A 150 -11.23 37.37 -33.45
CA CYS A 150 -10.28 36.44 -32.83
C CYS A 150 -10.81 35.75 -31.58
N SER A 151 -11.34 36.52 -30.63
CA SER A 151 -11.88 35.99 -29.38
C SER A 151 -13.27 35.35 -29.55
N GLY A 152 -14.09 35.84 -30.45
CA GLY A 152 -15.35 35.23 -30.85
C GLY A 152 -15.19 33.87 -31.51
N PHE A 153 -14.15 33.71 -32.34
CA PHE A 153 -13.77 32.43 -32.94
C PHE A 153 -13.43 31.39 -31.88
N VAL A 154 -12.45 31.66 -31.03
CA VAL A 154 -12.05 30.69 -30.00
C VAL A 154 -13.17 30.42 -28.99
N MET A 155 -13.94 31.46 -28.60
CA MET A 155 -15.11 31.31 -27.71
C MET A 155 -16.12 30.32 -28.31
N SER A 156 -16.44 30.46 -29.59
CA SER A 156 -17.44 29.62 -30.27
C SER A 156 -16.93 28.20 -30.55
N VAL A 157 -15.64 28.03 -30.84
CA VAL A 157 -15.01 26.70 -30.91
C VAL A 157 -15.14 25.97 -29.55
N PHE A 158 -14.70 26.59 -28.48
CA PHE A 158 -14.74 25.98 -27.14
C PHE A 158 -16.15 25.76 -26.63
N ALA A 159 -17.10 26.62 -26.97
CA ALA A 159 -18.52 26.45 -26.60
C ALA A 159 -19.11 25.14 -27.17
N ASN A 160 -18.68 24.73 -28.38
CA ASN A 160 -19.10 23.44 -28.96
C ASN A 160 -18.67 22.21 -28.10
N PHE A 161 -17.65 22.36 -27.28
CA PHE A 161 -17.15 21.33 -26.37
C PHE A 161 -17.60 21.55 -24.90
N GLY A 162 -18.54 22.49 -24.68
CA GLY A 162 -19.11 22.76 -23.36
C GLY A 162 -18.26 23.69 -22.48
N TYR A 163 -17.27 24.37 -23.02
CA TYR A 163 -16.47 25.36 -22.30
C TYR A 163 -17.02 26.78 -22.55
N SER A 164 -17.18 27.56 -21.49
CA SER A 164 -17.59 28.95 -21.57
C SER A 164 -16.38 29.87 -21.42
N LEU A 165 -16.01 30.60 -22.48
CA LEU A 165 -14.94 31.59 -22.44
C LEU A 165 -15.53 33.02 -22.42
N PRO A 166 -14.85 33.99 -21.76
CA PRO A 166 -15.21 35.41 -21.88
C PRO A 166 -15.21 35.89 -23.33
N ARG A 167 -15.95 37.00 -23.58
CA ARG A 167 -16.09 37.49 -24.97
C ARG A 167 -14.80 38.08 -25.55
N VAL A 168 -13.99 38.78 -24.77
CA VAL A 168 -12.83 39.54 -25.26
C VAL A 168 -11.50 38.85 -24.92
N ALA A 169 -10.49 39.00 -25.77
CA ALA A 169 -9.22 38.33 -25.65
C ALA A 169 -8.51 38.57 -24.31
N ALA A 170 -8.51 39.82 -23.81
CA ALA A 170 -7.91 40.15 -22.52
C ALA A 170 -8.56 39.38 -21.38
N ALA A 171 -9.90 39.29 -21.32
CA ALA A 171 -10.61 38.56 -20.29
C ALA A 171 -10.41 37.02 -20.44
N GLN A 172 -10.29 36.51 -21.67
CA GLN A 172 -9.92 35.10 -21.89
C GLN A 172 -8.52 34.81 -21.37
N CYS A 173 -7.58 35.72 -21.59
CA CYS A 173 -6.22 35.63 -21.06
C CYS A 173 -6.21 35.62 -19.52
N GLU A 174 -6.98 36.51 -18.89
CA GLU A 174 -7.10 36.56 -17.42
C GLU A 174 -7.73 35.29 -16.82
N ALA A 175 -8.72 34.72 -17.51
CA ALA A 175 -9.40 33.49 -17.11
C ALA A 175 -8.58 32.22 -17.36
N SER A 176 -7.45 32.31 -18.09
CA SER A 176 -6.62 31.17 -18.48
C SER A 176 -5.48 30.93 -17.48
N THR A 177 -5.13 29.66 -17.28
CA THR A 177 -3.89 29.29 -16.58
C THR A 177 -2.69 29.61 -17.47
N LYS A 178 -1.73 30.36 -16.93
CA LYS A 178 -0.50 30.71 -17.66
C LYS A 178 0.42 29.50 -17.76
N LYS A 179 1.04 29.36 -18.93
CA LYS A 179 1.93 28.26 -19.30
C LYS A 179 3.16 28.84 -20.01
N ASP A 180 4.28 28.20 -19.82
CA ASP A 180 5.48 28.55 -20.61
C ASP A 180 5.28 28.17 -22.07
N ILE A 181 5.81 28.99 -22.99
CA ILE A 181 5.66 28.80 -24.45
C ILE A 181 6.30 27.48 -24.92
N SER A 182 7.35 27.02 -24.21
CA SER A 182 8.00 25.72 -24.47
C SER A 182 7.13 24.52 -24.16
N GLN A 183 6.02 24.73 -23.43
CA GLN A 183 5.06 23.71 -23.00
C GLN A 183 3.75 23.77 -23.78
N LEU A 184 3.70 24.49 -24.90
CA LEU A 184 2.50 24.57 -25.74
C LEU A 184 2.07 23.20 -26.25
N GLU A 185 0.79 22.92 -26.12
CA GLU A 185 0.14 21.72 -26.63
C GLU A 185 -1.04 22.09 -27.52
N PRO A 186 -1.35 21.29 -28.56
CA PRO A 186 -2.55 21.51 -29.37
C PRO A 186 -3.78 21.75 -28.48
N GLY A 187 -4.58 22.78 -28.83
CA GLY A 187 -5.72 23.20 -28.03
C GLY A 187 -5.40 24.22 -26.92
N ASP A 188 -4.18 24.69 -26.78
CA ASP A 188 -3.84 25.84 -25.91
C ASP A 188 -4.19 27.16 -26.64
N LEU A 189 -4.50 28.21 -25.86
CA LEU A 189 -4.69 29.56 -26.40
C LEU A 189 -3.39 30.36 -26.34
N VAL A 190 -3.04 30.99 -27.43
CA VAL A 190 -1.91 31.93 -27.52
C VAL A 190 -2.43 33.33 -27.58
N PHE A 191 -1.95 34.20 -26.72
CA PHE A 191 -2.39 35.58 -26.58
C PHE A 191 -1.30 36.55 -27.00
N TYR A 192 -1.69 37.58 -27.73
CA TYR A 192 -0.79 38.60 -28.26
C TYR A 192 -1.22 39.99 -27.83
N GLY A 193 -0.25 40.88 -27.77
CA GLY A 193 -0.50 42.30 -27.49
C GLY A 193 0.76 43.03 -27.00
N SER A 194 0.78 44.32 -27.19
CA SER A 194 1.86 45.19 -26.71
C SER A 194 1.31 46.13 -25.61
N GLY A 195 1.50 45.76 -24.33
CA GLY A 195 0.97 46.51 -23.21
C GLY A 195 -0.42 46.04 -22.72
N TYR A 196 -1.28 45.61 -23.63
CA TYR A 196 -2.52 44.90 -23.29
C TYR A 196 -2.79 43.78 -24.31
N ILE A 197 -3.60 42.79 -23.93
CA ILE A 197 -3.95 41.70 -24.84
C ILE A 197 -5.09 42.10 -25.75
N ASP A 198 -4.83 42.10 -27.08
CA ASP A 198 -5.78 42.48 -28.13
C ASP A 198 -6.07 41.35 -29.11
N HIS A 199 -5.30 40.28 -29.13
CA HIS A 199 -5.50 39.14 -30.02
C HIS A 199 -5.35 37.81 -29.30
N VAL A 200 -6.03 36.79 -29.83
CA VAL A 200 -5.98 35.40 -29.34
C VAL A 200 -6.05 34.44 -30.53
N ALA A 201 -5.34 33.33 -30.42
CA ALA A 201 -5.32 32.25 -31.38
C ALA A 201 -5.39 30.90 -30.69
N LEU A 202 -5.79 29.85 -31.38
CA LEU A 202 -5.74 28.47 -30.96
C LEU A 202 -4.48 27.80 -31.50
N TYR A 203 -3.64 27.27 -30.61
CA TYR A 203 -2.46 26.51 -31.03
C TYR A 203 -2.88 25.12 -31.56
N ILE A 204 -2.42 24.77 -32.74
CA ILE A 204 -2.80 23.53 -33.43
C ILE A 204 -1.69 22.47 -33.49
N GLY A 205 -0.50 22.78 -32.92
CA GLY A 205 0.69 21.95 -33.00
C GLY A 205 1.71 22.44 -34.02
N ASP A 206 2.90 21.88 -34.00
CA ASP A 206 3.97 22.10 -34.96
C ASP A 206 4.31 23.59 -35.20
N GLY A 207 4.26 24.40 -34.13
CA GLY A 207 4.52 25.83 -34.23
C GLY A 207 3.43 26.64 -34.93
N LYS A 208 2.25 26.08 -35.16
CA LYS A 208 1.14 26.70 -35.89
C LYS A 208 -0.05 27.05 -34.96
N ILE A 209 -0.75 28.08 -35.40
CA ILE A 209 -2.01 28.51 -34.77
C ILE A 209 -3.10 28.63 -35.86
N ILE A 210 -4.37 28.52 -35.44
CA ILE A 210 -5.52 28.96 -36.23
C ILE A 210 -6.21 30.13 -35.52
N HIS A 211 -6.50 31.17 -36.24
CA HIS A 211 -7.10 32.40 -35.71
C HIS A 211 -7.95 33.16 -36.75
N ALA A 212 -8.96 33.87 -36.28
CA ALA A 212 -9.61 34.89 -37.08
C ALA A 212 -8.70 36.15 -37.10
N SER A 213 -7.95 36.34 -38.17
CA SER A 213 -6.84 37.30 -38.26
C SER A 213 -7.33 38.74 -38.47
N ASN A 214 -7.91 39.02 -39.62
CA ASN A 214 -8.45 40.32 -39.99
C ASN A 214 -9.46 40.20 -41.16
N ALA A 215 -10.12 41.33 -41.53
CA ALA A 215 -11.16 41.33 -42.55
C ALA A 215 -10.66 40.94 -43.94
N ALA A 216 -9.39 41.12 -44.28
CA ALA A 216 -8.84 40.76 -45.56
C ALA A 216 -8.52 39.27 -45.71
N THR A 217 -8.19 38.59 -44.62
CA THR A 217 -7.70 37.21 -44.61
C THR A 217 -8.63 36.22 -43.97
N GLY A 218 -9.56 36.66 -43.13
CA GLY A 218 -10.49 35.78 -42.44
C GLY A 218 -9.82 34.89 -41.38
N ILE A 219 -10.37 33.70 -41.24
CA ILE A 219 -9.83 32.64 -40.38
C ILE A 219 -8.72 31.91 -41.19
N LYS A 220 -7.53 31.84 -40.62
CA LYS A 220 -6.37 31.25 -41.27
C LYS A 220 -5.40 30.56 -40.31
N ILE A 221 -4.50 29.79 -40.87
CA ILE A 221 -3.34 29.24 -40.18
C ILE A 221 -2.15 30.20 -40.33
N SER A 222 -1.39 30.37 -39.24
CA SER A 222 -0.14 31.14 -39.20
C SER A 222 0.87 30.44 -38.33
N ASP A 223 2.14 30.88 -38.37
CA ASP A 223 3.10 30.54 -37.33
C ASP A 223 2.71 31.22 -36.02
N TYR A 224 3.00 30.61 -34.87
CA TYR A 224 2.59 31.20 -33.60
C TYR A 224 3.38 32.46 -33.21
N ASP A 225 4.52 32.66 -33.84
CA ASP A 225 5.47 33.78 -33.64
C ASP A 225 5.45 34.83 -34.79
N TYR A 226 4.35 34.88 -35.54
CA TYR A 226 4.15 35.80 -36.70
C TYR A 226 4.17 37.29 -36.35
#